data_f895da46d1b4f842e4a6cdaef8aa0c06
#
_entry.id   f895da46d1b4f842e4a6cdaef8aa0c06
#
_cell.length_a   1.000
_cell.length_b   1.000
_cell.length_c   1.000
_cell.angle_alpha   90.00
_cell.angle_beta   90.00
_cell.angle_gamma   90.00
#
_symmetry.space_group_name_H-M   'P 1'
#
loop_
_entity.id
_entity.type
_entity.pdbx_description
1 polymer ?
#
loop_
_entity_poly.entity_id
_entity_poly.type
_entity_poly.pdbx_seq_one_letter_code
_entity_poly.pdbx_strand_id
1 'polypeptide(L)'
;MITRFGIASRLFAAFAGITALSLASVGVGLWILNNVERAQETIVERAFPLVDDARNVAEIAGQIIVRGSSLSNATTQIMRKSEAGILFRQTEKLRTLLAGTARYGLDERRLPSIRKIADKLQENLHVQNDLVARRIGLSEEKRKIIERSLTSAQELTGLSHTLASNAASGATAVISNLYELIESQNR
;
A
#
# COMPACT_ATOMS: atom_id res chain seq x y z
N MET A 1 23.36 -77.30 -38.64
CA MET A 1 22.23 -78.04 -38.03
C MET A 1 21.04 -77.14 -37.92
N ILE A 2 20.08 -77.24 -38.84
CA ILE A 2 18.87 -76.49 -38.77
C ILE A 2 17.86 -77.30 -37.97
N THR A 3 17.67 -77.00 -36.72
CA THR A 3 16.67 -77.66 -35.87
C THR A 3 15.27 -77.37 -36.45
N ARG A 4 14.63 -78.41 -37.02
CA ARG A 4 13.23 -78.31 -37.48
C ARG A 4 12.33 -78.19 -36.27
N PHE A 5 12.05 -76.98 -35.88
CA PHE A 5 11.00 -76.67 -34.86
C PHE A 5 9.69 -77.23 -35.38
N GLY A 6 9.08 -78.15 -34.67
CA GLY A 6 7.75 -78.65 -34.97
C GLY A 6 6.69 -77.57 -34.94
N ILE A 7 5.56 -77.77 -35.60
CA ILE A 7 4.44 -76.78 -35.67
C ILE A 7 4.02 -76.34 -34.28
N ALA A 8 3.96 -77.24 -33.28
CA ALA A 8 3.64 -76.96 -31.90
C ALA A 8 4.58 -75.91 -31.23
N SER A 9 5.93 -76.01 -31.50
CA SER A 9 6.90 -75.05 -30.95
C SER A 9 6.78 -73.69 -31.58
N ARG A 10 6.41 -73.59 -32.84
CA ARG A 10 6.16 -72.29 -33.52
C ARG A 10 4.91 -71.62 -32.96
N LEU A 11 3.84 -72.39 -32.70
CA LEU A 11 2.60 -71.93 -32.13
C LEU A 11 2.83 -71.44 -30.69
N PHE A 12 3.58 -72.16 -29.89
CA PHE A 12 3.93 -71.80 -28.53
C PHE A 12 4.81 -70.53 -28.51
N ALA A 13 5.77 -70.40 -29.37
CA ALA A 13 6.62 -69.21 -29.48
C ALA A 13 5.78 -67.96 -29.88
N ALA A 14 4.82 -68.07 -30.80
CA ALA A 14 3.94 -67.00 -31.19
C ALA A 14 3.02 -66.59 -30.02
N PHE A 15 2.46 -67.55 -29.29
CA PHE A 15 1.60 -67.27 -28.14
C PHE A 15 2.41 -66.62 -26.99
N ALA A 16 3.59 -67.12 -26.70
CA ALA A 16 4.49 -66.53 -25.71
C ALA A 16 4.92 -65.11 -26.08
N GLY A 17 5.17 -64.85 -27.38
CA GLY A 17 5.47 -63.49 -27.87
C GLY A 17 4.31 -62.51 -27.69
N ILE A 18 3.09 -62.93 -28.02
CA ILE A 18 1.89 -62.09 -27.82
C ILE A 18 1.67 -61.80 -26.33
N THR A 19 1.80 -62.83 -25.48
CA THR A 19 1.64 -62.66 -24.04
C THR A 19 2.71 -61.75 -23.45
N ALA A 20 3.95 -61.87 -23.84
CA ALA A 20 5.04 -61.00 -23.42
C ALA A 20 4.81 -59.54 -23.86
N LEU A 21 4.32 -59.36 -25.09
CA LEU A 21 4.01 -57.99 -25.61
C LEU A 21 2.84 -57.36 -24.83
N SER A 22 1.82 -58.16 -24.52
CA SER A 22 0.68 -57.71 -23.71
C SER A 22 1.10 -57.30 -22.30
N LEU A 23 1.94 -58.10 -21.64
CA LEU A 23 2.48 -57.78 -20.32
C LEU A 23 3.37 -56.54 -20.34
N ALA A 24 4.21 -56.37 -21.37
CA ALA A 24 5.04 -55.20 -21.56
C ALA A 24 4.16 -53.92 -21.73
N SER A 25 3.09 -54.02 -22.52
CA SER A 25 2.16 -52.92 -22.73
C SER A 25 1.44 -52.49 -21.43
N VAL A 26 1.01 -53.47 -20.62
CA VAL A 26 0.44 -53.19 -19.30
C VAL A 26 1.44 -52.54 -18.37
N GLY A 27 2.67 -53.04 -18.35
CA GLY A 27 3.79 -52.49 -17.54
C GLY A 27 4.11 -51.04 -17.92
N VAL A 28 4.16 -50.71 -19.21
CA VAL A 28 4.36 -49.34 -19.70
C VAL A 28 3.16 -48.48 -19.33
N GLY A 29 1.92 -48.96 -19.46
CA GLY A 29 0.71 -48.25 -19.06
C GLY A 29 0.72 -47.89 -17.58
N LEU A 30 1.04 -48.82 -16.70
CA LEU A 30 1.13 -48.58 -15.26
C LEU A 30 2.26 -47.60 -14.91
N TRP A 31 3.40 -47.67 -15.59
CA TRP A 31 4.50 -46.74 -15.39
C TRP A 31 4.11 -45.31 -15.79
N ILE A 32 3.44 -45.15 -16.92
CA ILE A 32 2.91 -43.85 -17.38
C ILE A 32 1.89 -43.30 -16.36
N LEU A 33 0.94 -44.14 -15.91
CA LEU A 33 -0.08 -43.73 -14.93
C LEU A 33 0.58 -43.23 -13.64
N ASN A 34 1.55 -43.95 -13.11
CA ASN A 34 2.26 -43.55 -11.89
C ASN A 34 3.06 -42.24 -12.08
N ASN A 35 3.64 -42.04 -13.27
CA ASN A 35 4.30 -40.74 -13.58
C ASN A 35 3.34 -39.60 -13.72
N VAL A 36 2.16 -39.81 -14.29
CA VAL A 36 1.09 -38.79 -14.39
C VAL A 36 0.56 -38.42 -13.00
N GLU A 37 0.34 -39.40 -12.13
CA GLU A 37 -0.11 -39.21 -10.76
C GLU A 37 0.90 -38.34 -9.97
N ARG A 38 2.17 -38.64 -10.05
CA ARG A 38 3.25 -37.83 -9.43
C ARG A 38 3.33 -36.40 -10.01
N ALA A 39 3.13 -36.27 -11.31
CA ALA A 39 3.12 -34.95 -11.95
C ALA A 39 1.92 -34.13 -11.50
N GLN A 40 0.72 -34.74 -11.38
CA GLN A 40 -0.47 -34.10 -10.86
C GLN A 40 -0.31 -33.66 -9.39
N GLU A 41 0.22 -34.54 -8.54
CA GLU A 41 0.50 -34.23 -7.14
C GLU A 41 1.44 -33.00 -7.02
N THR A 42 2.50 -32.95 -7.83
CA THR A 42 3.42 -31.81 -7.86
C THR A 42 2.75 -30.50 -8.31
N ILE A 43 1.85 -30.58 -9.29
CA ILE A 43 1.13 -29.40 -9.80
C ILE A 43 0.11 -28.92 -8.78
N VAL A 44 -0.70 -29.82 -8.22
CA VAL A 44 -1.78 -29.47 -7.30
C VAL A 44 -1.25 -29.03 -5.94
N GLU A 45 -0.24 -29.73 -5.41
CA GLU A 45 0.26 -29.45 -4.06
C GLU A 45 1.30 -28.31 -3.99
N ARG A 46 2.00 -28.04 -5.09
CA ARG A 46 3.07 -27.02 -5.09
C ARG A 46 2.81 -25.86 -6.03
N ALA A 47 2.39 -26.13 -7.27
CA ALA A 47 2.28 -25.06 -8.27
C ALA A 47 1.04 -24.20 -8.04
N PHE A 48 -0.11 -24.80 -7.72
CA PHE A 48 -1.35 -24.04 -7.47
C PHE A 48 -1.24 -23.10 -6.27
N PRO A 49 -0.82 -23.53 -5.07
CA PRO A 49 -0.66 -22.64 -3.93
C PRO A 49 0.36 -21.51 -4.20
N LEU A 50 1.41 -21.79 -4.94
CA LEU A 50 2.42 -20.78 -5.30
C LEU A 50 1.84 -19.70 -6.22
N VAL A 51 1.01 -20.07 -7.20
CA VAL A 51 0.34 -19.11 -8.10
C VAL A 51 -0.66 -18.27 -7.34
N ASP A 52 -1.44 -18.87 -6.43
CA ASP A 52 -2.41 -18.16 -5.60
C ASP A 52 -1.73 -17.18 -4.64
N ASP A 53 -0.65 -17.61 -3.97
CA ASP A 53 0.16 -16.72 -3.13
C ASP A 53 0.78 -15.58 -3.93
N ALA A 54 1.30 -15.83 -5.14
CA ALA A 54 1.84 -14.80 -6.01
C ALA A 54 0.78 -13.78 -6.43
N ARG A 55 -0.44 -14.24 -6.71
CA ARG A 55 -1.59 -13.37 -7.01
C ARG A 55 -1.97 -12.51 -5.80
N ASN A 56 -2.07 -13.13 -4.62
CA ASN A 56 -2.35 -12.42 -3.37
C ASN A 56 -1.29 -11.37 -3.05
N VAL A 57 -0.01 -11.68 -3.26
CA VAL A 57 1.11 -10.73 -3.11
C VAL A 57 0.95 -9.55 -4.07
N ALA A 58 0.65 -9.81 -5.35
CA ALA A 58 0.46 -8.77 -6.35
C ALA A 58 -0.74 -7.86 -6.03
N GLU A 59 -1.85 -8.45 -5.57
CA GLU A 59 -3.04 -7.71 -5.16
C GLU A 59 -2.75 -6.79 -3.96
N ILE A 60 -2.12 -7.33 -2.91
CA ILE A 60 -1.77 -6.54 -1.72
C ILE A 60 -0.77 -5.43 -2.07
N ALA A 61 0.22 -5.72 -2.92
CA ALA A 61 1.16 -4.72 -3.39
C ALA A 61 0.45 -3.58 -4.15
N GLY A 62 -0.49 -3.91 -5.03
CA GLY A 62 -1.34 -2.92 -5.71
C GLY A 62 -2.15 -2.06 -4.74
N GLN A 63 -2.76 -2.69 -3.73
CA GLN A 63 -3.50 -1.97 -2.69
C GLN A 63 -2.59 -1.04 -1.87
N ILE A 64 -1.37 -1.45 -1.54
CA ILE A 64 -0.39 -0.62 -0.83
C ILE A 64 -0.02 0.62 -1.65
N ILE A 65 0.18 0.49 -2.96
CA ILE A 65 0.49 1.62 -3.85
C ILE A 65 -0.64 2.65 -3.86
N VAL A 66 -1.88 2.20 -4.06
CA VAL A 66 -3.07 3.07 -4.08
C VAL A 66 -3.25 3.79 -2.74
N ARG A 67 -3.16 3.07 -1.63
CA ARG A 67 -3.34 3.65 -0.29
C ARG A 67 -2.15 4.51 0.16
N GLY A 68 -0.95 4.22 -0.32
CA GLY A 68 0.22 5.09 -0.11
C GLY A 68 -0.03 6.50 -0.67
N SER A 69 -0.68 6.58 -1.83
CA SER A 69 -1.14 7.85 -2.39
C SER A 69 -2.20 8.53 -1.51
N SER A 70 -3.18 7.76 -0.99
CA SER A 70 -4.21 8.29 -0.09
C SER A 70 -3.60 8.82 1.21
N LEU A 71 -2.61 8.14 1.79
CA LEU A 71 -1.86 8.62 2.95
C LEU A 71 -1.13 9.93 2.65
N SER A 72 -0.46 10.04 1.49
CA SER A 72 0.21 11.25 1.05
C SER A 72 -0.75 12.44 0.93
N ASN A 73 -1.98 12.20 0.52
CA ASN A 73 -3.00 13.23 0.30
C ASN A 73 -3.86 13.51 1.55
N ALA A 74 -3.62 12.85 2.67
CA ALA A 74 -4.36 13.06 3.90
C ALA A 74 -4.23 14.52 4.37
N THR A 75 -5.36 15.19 4.62
CA THR A 75 -5.44 16.57 5.05
C THR A 75 -5.71 16.73 6.55
N THR A 76 -6.13 15.65 7.22
CA THR A 76 -6.42 15.63 8.64
C THR A 76 -5.68 14.50 9.36
N GLN A 77 -5.42 14.68 10.66
CA GLN A 77 -4.79 13.65 11.49
C GLN A 77 -5.62 12.36 11.58
N ILE A 78 -6.95 12.47 11.53
CA ILE A 78 -7.85 11.31 11.56
C ILE A 78 -7.68 10.50 10.28
N MET A 79 -7.74 11.15 9.12
CA MET A 79 -7.54 10.51 7.81
C MET A 79 -6.16 9.85 7.72
N ARG A 80 -5.11 10.56 8.12
CA ARG A 80 -3.75 10.03 8.19
C ARG A 80 -3.66 8.76 9.03
N LYS A 81 -4.19 8.79 10.27
CA LYS A 81 -4.16 7.61 11.16
C LYS A 81 -4.92 6.43 10.59
N SER A 82 -6.07 6.67 9.96
CA SER A 82 -6.87 5.62 9.31
C SER A 82 -6.10 4.97 8.16
N GLU A 83 -5.58 5.75 7.21
CA GLU A 83 -4.86 5.23 6.05
C GLU A 83 -3.55 4.55 6.45
N ALA A 84 -2.78 5.14 7.36
CA ALA A 84 -1.58 4.53 7.90
C ALA A 84 -1.86 3.18 8.58
N GLY A 85 -2.92 3.09 9.39
CA GLY A 85 -3.31 1.84 10.06
C GLY A 85 -3.67 0.73 9.07
N ILE A 86 -4.31 1.06 7.95
CA ILE A 86 -4.62 0.09 6.90
C ILE A 86 -3.33 -0.34 6.19
N LEU A 87 -2.49 0.61 5.81
CA LEU A 87 -1.21 0.36 5.14
C LEU A 87 -0.30 -0.55 5.96
N PHE A 88 -0.13 -0.29 7.25
CA PHE A 88 0.69 -1.13 8.12
C PHE A 88 0.15 -2.56 8.22
N ARG A 89 -1.16 -2.75 8.33
CA ARG A 89 -1.77 -4.09 8.30
C ARG A 89 -1.55 -4.82 6.97
N GLN A 90 -1.64 -4.11 5.84
CA GLN A 90 -1.39 -4.70 4.53
C GLN A 90 0.09 -5.08 4.35
N THR A 91 1.00 -4.25 4.82
CA THR A 91 2.45 -4.54 4.77
C THR A 91 2.80 -5.75 5.63
N GLU A 92 2.19 -5.89 6.80
CA GLU A 92 2.38 -7.08 7.66
C GLU A 92 1.78 -8.33 7.01
N LYS A 93 0.61 -8.23 6.39
CA LYS A 93 0.03 -9.34 5.62
C LYS A 93 0.94 -9.75 4.45
N LEU A 94 1.49 -8.78 3.73
CA LEU A 94 2.46 -9.03 2.66
C LEU A 94 3.69 -9.78 3.19
N ARG A 95 4.24 -9.34 4.32
CA ARG A 95 5.39 -9.97 4.97
C ARG A 95 5.09 -11.42 5.38
N THR A 96 3.91 -11.67 5.92
CA THR A 96 3.46 -13.01 6.32
C THR A 96 3.31 -13.93 5.11
N LEU A 97 2.73 -13.47 4.00
CA LEU A 97 2.64 -14.22 2.75
C LEU A 97 4.03 -14.54 2.19
N LEU A 98 4.93 -13.56 2.14
CA LEU A 98 6.30 -13.75 1.68
C LEU A 98 7.09 -14.73 2.56
N ALA A 99 6.81 -14.79 3.86
CA ALA A 99 7.37 -15.81 4.74
C ALA A 99 6.80 -17.21 4.47
N GLY A 100 5.50 -17.29 4.11
CA GLY A 100 4.81 -18.53 3.76
C GLY A 100 5.30 -19.15 2.45
N THR A 101 5.56 -18.31 1.44
CA THR A 101 6.04 -18.79 0.11
C THR A 101 7.41 -19.48 0.16
N ALA A 102 8.20 -19.23 1.21
CA ALA A 102 9.45 -19.95 1.48
C ALA A 102 9.24 -21.48 1.63
N ARG A 103 8.05 -21.93 2.02
CA ARG A 103 7.72 -23.35 2.22
C ARG A 103 7.57 -24.12 0.90
N TYR A 104 7.27 -23.41 -0.20
CA TYR A 104 7.00 -24.02 -1.51
C TYR A 104 8.22 -24.09 -2.43
N GLY A 105 9.45 -23.87 -1.90
CA GLY A 105 10.69 -24.06 -2.66
C GLY A 105 10.99 -22.95 -3.66
N LEU A 106 10.50 -21.73 -3.42
CA LEU A 106 11.03 -20.56 -4.12
C LEU A 106 12.54 -20.45 -3.89
N ASP A 107 13.26 -20.11 -4.95
CA ASP A 107 14.71 -19.98 -4.97
C ASP A 107 15.21 -19.26 -3.71
N GLU A 108 15.84 -20.01 -2.81
CA GLU A 108 16.38 -19.51 -1.53
C GLU A 108 17.28 -18.29 -1.71
N ARG A 109 17.84 -18.11 -2.91
CA ARG A 109 18.69 -16.96 -3.25
C ARG A 109 17.90 -15.65 -3.39
N ARG A 110 16.62 -15.71 -3.76
CA ARG A 110 15.76 -14.54 -3.99
C ARG A 110 14.99 -14.10 -2.75
N LEU A 111 14.69 -15.02 -1.85
CA LEU A 111 13.95 -14.74 -0.63
C LEU A 111 14.55 -13.63 0.26
N PRO A 112 15.88 -13.60 0.51
CA PRO A 112 16.49 -12.53 1.31
C PRO A 112 16.31 -11.14 0.66
N SER A 113 16.41 -11.08 -0.67
CA SER A 113 16.23 -9.82 -1.41
C SER A 113 14.79 -9.31 -1.31
N ILE A 114 13.81 -10.19 -1.43
CA ILE A 114 12.38 -9.86 -1.34
C ILE A 114 12.04 -9.40 0.08
N ARG A 115 12.53 -10.08 1.12
CA ARG A 115 12.36 -9.67 2.52
C ARG A 115 12.95 -8.29 2.77
N LYS A 116 14.16 -8.04 2.28
CA LYS A 116 14.80 -6.72 2.40
C LYS A 116 14.00 -5.61 1.73
N ILE A 117 13.34 -5.90 0.60
CA ILE A 117 12.45 -4.95 -0.07
C ILE A 117 11.20 -4.68 0.79
N ALA A 118 10.60 -5.72 1.39
CA ALA A 118 9.45 -5.57 2.27
C ALA A 118 9.78 -4.77 3.54
N ASP A 119 10.96 -5.01 4.14
CA ASP A 119 11.43 -4.26 5.31
C ASP A 119 11.67 -2.76 4.95
N LYS A 120 12.30 -2.48 3.80
CA LYS A 120 12.45 -1.12 3.30
C LYS A 120 11.13 -0.43 2.99
N LEU A 121 10.15 -1.17 2.45
CA LEU A 121 8.82 -0.65 2.22
C LEU A 121 8.18 -0.20 3.54
N GLN A 122 8.27 -1.03 4.58
CA GLN A 122 7.74 -0.70 5.90
C GLN A 122 8.43 0.55 6.49
N GLU A 123 9.75 0.63 6.41
CA GLU A 123 10.53 1.79 6.84
C GLU A 123 10.09 3.08 6.10
N ASN A 124 9.99 3.01 4.77
CA ASN A 124 9.54 4.13 3.96
C ASN A 124 8.12 4.58 4.31
N LEU A 125 7.21 3.65 4.60
CA LEU A 125 5.85 3.97 5.04
C LEU A 125 5.82 4.67 6.41
N HIS A 126 6.71 4.30 7.35
CA HIS A 126 6.87 5.03 8.61
C HIS A 126 7.33 6.46 8.37
N VAL A 127 8.40 6.63 7.57
CA VAL A 127 8.91 7.97 7.22
C VAL A 127 7.83 8.81 6.53
N GLN A 128 7.10 8.23 5.58
CA GLN A 128 6.01 8.91 4.89
C GLN A 128 4.90 9.33 5.86
N ASN A 129 4.47 8.45 6.75
CA ASN A 129 3.47 8.76 7.78
C ASN A 129 3.89 9.92 8.67
N ASP A 130 5.17 9.97 9.09
CA ASP A 130 5.71 11.05 9.92
C ASP A 130 5.80 12.37 9.16
N LEU A 131 6.20 12.33 7.90
CA LEU A 131 6.22 13.53 7.05
C LEU A 131 4.81 14.11 6.85
N VAL A 132 3.82 13.26 6.62
CA VAL A 132 2.42 13.68 6.51
C VAL A 132 1.90 14.25 7.84
N ALA A 133 2.26 13.64 8.97
CA ALA A 133 1.91 14.14 10.30
C ALA A 133 2.46 15.57 10.54
N ARG A 134 3.73 15.80 10.20
CA ARG A 134 4.38 17.11 10.30
C ARG A 134 3.74 18.13 9.37
N ARG A 135 3.46 17.76 8.11
CA ARG A 135 2.80 18.63 7.15
C ARG A 135 1.44 19.11 7.65
N ILE A 136 0.62 18.21 8.19
CA ILE A 136 -0.69 18.55 8.75
C ILE A 136 -0.52 19.48 9.95
N GLY A 137 0.41 19.20 10.87
CA GLY A 137 0.70 20.07 12.02
C GLY A 137 1.10 21.47 11.60
N LEU A 138 2.03 21.61 10.65
CA LEU A 138 2.45 22.90 10.11
C LEU A 138 1.29 23.64 9.43
N SER A 139 0.41 22.95 8.73
CA SER A 139 -0.78 23.55 8.11
C SER A 139 -1.74 24.10 9.16
N GLU A 140 -1.95 23.39 10.26
CA GLU A 140 -2.78 23.83 11.38
C GLU A 140 -2.16 25.04 12.10
N GLU A 141 -0.85 25.04 12.33
CA GLU A 141 -0.13 26.19 12.90
C GLU A 141 -0.22 27.41 12.00
N LYS A 142 0.01 27.25 10.70
CA LYS A 142 -0.14 28.31 9.71
C LYS A 142 -1.54 28.92 9.75
N ARG A 143 -2.58 28.10 9.82
CA ARG A 143 -3.95 28.58 9.92
C ARG A 143 -4.17 29.41 11.19
N LYS A 144 -3.69 28.94 12.34
CA LYS A 144 -3.78 29.69 13.61
C LYS A 144 -3.05 31.03 13.54
N ILE A 145 -1.88 31.09 12.90
CA ILE A 145 -1.15 32.36 12.72
C ILE A 145 -1.95 33.32 11.85
N ILE A 146 -2.53 32.84 10.74
CA ILE A 146 -3.35 33.65 9.85
C ILE A 146 -4.58 34.18 10.60
N GLU A 147 -5.30 33.36 11.36
CA GLU A 147 -6.44 33.74 12.15
C GLU A 147 -6.08 34.84 13.19
N ARG A 148 -4.96 34.65 13.91
CA ARG A 148 -4.45 35.67 14.86
C ARG A 148 -4.08 36.96 14.16
N SER A 149 -3.39 36.89 13.02
CA SER A 149 -3.02 38.09 12.26
C SER A 149 -4.25 38.88 11.77
N LEU A 150 -5.29 38.14 11.34
CA LEU A 150 -6.53 38.75 10.90
C LEU A 150 -7.25 39.47 12.07
N THR A 151 -7.33 38.82 13.24
CA THR A 151 -7.89 39.40 14.44
C THR A 151 -7.14 40.67 14.85
N SER A 152 -5.81 40.62 14.88
CA SER A 152 -5.00 41.81 15.20
C SER A 152 -5.17 42.94 14.19
N ALA A 153 -5.31 42.63 12.91
CA ALA A 153 -5.57 43.64 11.88
C ALA A 153 -6.97 44.30 12.07
N GLN A 154 -7.97 43.52 12.45
CA GLN A 154 -9.30 44.03 12.76
C GLN A 154 -9.28 44.95 14.00
N GLU A 155 -8.57 44.57 15.06
CA GLU A 155 -8.38 45.38 16.27
C GLU A 155 -7.69 46.72 15.95
N LEU A 156 -6.61 46.68 15.15
CA LEU A 156 -5.89 47.89 14.70
C LEU A 156 -6.81 48.82 13.90
N THR A 157 -7.63 48.27 13.02
CA THR A 157 -8.59 49.03 12.22
C THR A 157 -9.64 49.69 13.15
N GLY A 158 -10.15 48.97 14.13
CA GLY A 158 -11.07 49.51 15.14
C GLY A 158 -10.45 50.62 15.98
N LEU A 159 -9.23 50.44 16.46
CA LEU A 159 -8.49 51.46 17.21
C LEU A 159 -8.23 52.70 16.35
N SER A 160 -7.82 52.53 15.10
CA SER A 160 -7.60 53.65 14.16
C SER A 160 -8.86 54.45 13.92
N HIS A 161 -10.01 53.78 13.74
CA HIS A 161 -11.29 54.45 13.59
C HIS A 161 -11.69 55.22 14.84
N THR A 162 -11.51 54.64 16.03
CA THR A 162 -11.78 55.30 17.32
C THR A 162 -10.89 56.52 17.50
N LEU A 163 -9.61 56.44 17.17
CA LEU A 163 -8.65 57.51 17.24
C LEU A 163 -9.05 58.67 16.30
N ALA A 164 -9.39 58.35 15.06
CA ALA A 164 -9.85 59.34 14.08
C ALA A 164 -11.14 60.05 14.53
N SER A 165 -12.12 59.30 15.09
CA SER A 165 -13.34 59.85 15.63
C SER A 165 -13.09 60.79 16.82
N ASN A 166 -12.23 60.39 17.76
CA ASN A 166 -11.86 61.20 18.91
C ASN A 166 -11.10 62.46 18.49
N ALA A 167 -10.18 62.37 17.51
CA ALA A 167 -9.50 63.51 16.98
C ALA A 167 -10.46 64.54 16.29
N ALA A 168 -11.40 64.04 15.51
CA ALA A 168 -12.42 64.87 14.86
C ALA A 168 -13.33 65.58 15.90
N SER A 169 -13.75 64.84 16.94
CA SER A 169 -14.57 65.41 18.03
C SER A 169 -13.81 66.48 18.82
N GLY A 170 -12.51 66.19 19.11
CA GLY A 170 -11.63 67.14 19.77
C GLY A 170 -11.43 68.45 18.96
N ALA A 171 -11.17 68.27 17.65
CA ALA A 171 -11.03 69.41 16.74
C ALA A 171 -12.34 70.29 16.68
N THR A 172 -13.49 69.62 16.63
CA THR A 172 -14.81 70.32 16.64
C THR A 172 -15.03 71.12 17.95
N ALA A 173 -14.67 70.51 19.09
CA ALA A 173 -14.80 71.21 20.40
C ALA A 173 -13.86 72.41 20.50
N VAL A 174 -12.62 72.31 20.00
CA VAL A 174 -11.69 73.46 19.98
C VAL A 174 -12.18 74.53 19.07
N ILE A 175 -12.72 74.21 17.89
CA ILE A 175 -13.32 75.21 16.98
C ILE A 175 -14.51 75.91 17.63
N SER A 176 -15.41 75.20 18.30
CA SER A 176 -16.55 75.74 19.01
C SER A 176 -16.13 76.75 20.12
N ASN A 177 -15.16 76.36 20.94
CA ASN A 177 -14.63 77.22 22.00
C ASN A 177 -13.94 78.44 21.44
N LEU A 178 -13.27 78.40 20.30
CA LEU A 178 -12.71 79.58 19.63
C LEU A 178 -13.80 80.55 19.13
N TYR A 179 -14.88 79.99 18.56
CA TYR A 179 -16.03 80.83 18.15
C TYR A 179 -16.66 81.55 19.34
N GLU A 180 -16.88 80.91 20.46
CA GLU A 180 -17.43 81.53 21.69
C GLU A 180 -16.50 82.60 22.24
N LEU A 181 -15.19 82.41 22.23
CA LEU A 181 -14.20 83.41 22.64
C LEU A 181 -14.20 84.62 21.73
N ILE A 182 -14.27 84.47 20.42
CA ILE A 182 -14.35 85.57 19.46
C ILE A 182 -15.66 86.39 19.65
N GLU A 183 -16.76 85.68 19.86
CA GLU A 183 -18.04 86.35 20.09
C GLU A 183 -18.06 87.12 21.40
N SER A 184 -17.43 86.62 22.45
CA SER A 184 -17.31 87.31 23.75
C SER A 184 -16.42 88.52 23.72
N GLN A 185 -15.41 88.60 22.83
CA GLN A 185 -14.60 89.81 22.65
C GLN A 185 -15.18 90.88 21.77
N ASN A 186 -16.22 90.54 20.99
CA ASN A 186 -16.92 91.55 20.12
C ASN A 186 -18.14 92.22 20.75
N ARG A 187 -18.43 91.87 22.01
CA ARG A 187 -19.45 92.54 22.83
C ARG A 187 -18.78 93.49 23.81
#